data_9accc6db3276d96a17e93865b346530a
#
_entry.id   9accc6db3276d96a17e93865b346530a
#
_cell.length_a   1.000
_cell.length_b   1.000
_cell.length_c   1.000
_cell.angle_alpha   90.00
_cell.angle_beta   90.00
_cell.angle_gamma   90.00
#
_symmetry.space_group_name_H-M   'P 1'
#
loop_
_entity.id
_entity.type
_entity.pdbx_description
1 polymer ?
#
loop_
_entity_poly.entity_id
_entity_poly.type
_entity_poly.pdbx_seq_one_letter_code
_entity_poly.pdbx_strand_id
1 'polypeptide(L)'
;MHPKIKPGEFYAVLFDDCVIDGANHKAIGLFKTENRDTYLNVYQEDGNFEIISRQGININRLDKGCIIYDIERGDGLVVSVVDNTNKSEARYWIDDFLHVRQRQDEYFKTQNVLNMAKSFITKGLPQEFEVTKADQAELLNKSVQFFKEKDEFSIEEFANEVIEQPEVIESFNSFCNDYQQEHDLRIEDSFSISDAAVKQKARSFKSVIKLDKNFHIY
;
A
#
# COMPACT_ATOMS: atom_id res chain seq x y z
N MET A 1 11.34 -6.73 -28.80
CA MET A 1 10.28 -7.01 -27.82
C MET A 1 10.95 -7.44 -26.51
N HIS A 2 10.67 -6.80 -25.40
CA HIS A 2 11.29 -7.12 -24.12
C HIS A 2 10.90 -8.56 -23.74
N PRO A 3 11.84 -9.47 -23.42
CA PRO A 3 11.56 -10.90 -23.26
C PRO A 3 10.63 -11.25 -22.08
N LYS A 4 10.34 -10.29 -21.21
CA LYS A 4 9.49 -10.45 -20.03
C LYS A 4 8.07 -9.90 -20.19
N ILE A 5 7.73 -9.33 -21.37
CA ILE A 5 6.40 -8.76 -21.59
C ILE A 5 5.50 -9.87 -22.13
N LYS A 6 4.54 -10.30 -21.34
CA LYS A 6 3.50 -11.21 -21.82
C LYS A 6 2.55 -10.47 -22.75
N PRO A 7 2.02 -11.14 -23.78
CA PRO A 7 0.97 -10.59 -24.63
C PRO A 7 -0.28 -10.31 -23.79
N GLY A 8 -1.06 -9.34 -24.18
CA GLY A 8 -2.27 -8.96 -23.46
C GLY A 8 -2.93 -7.73 -24.10
N GLU A 9 -4.02 -7.28 -23.52
CA GLU A 9 -4.71 -6.09 -23.97
C GLU A 9 -4.26 -4.87 -23.17
N PHE A 10 -4.16 -3.74 -23.84
CA PHE A 10 -3.78 -2.47 -23.24
C PHE A 10 -4.90 -1.45 -23.46
N TYR A 11 -5.26 -0.74 -22.40
CA TYR A 11 -6.33 0.25 -22.40
C TYR A 11 -5.81 1.57 -21.90
N ALA A 12 -6.16 2.64 -22.60
CA ALA A 12 -5.99 4.02 -22.13
C ALA A 12 -7.39 4.61 -21.90
N VAL A 13 -7.63 5.16 -20.72
CA VAL A 13 -8.92 5.68 -20.28
C VAL A 13 -8.73 7.09 -19.75
N LEU A 14 -9.58 8.01 -20.18
CA LEU A 14 -9.66 9.36 -19.61
C LEU A 14 -10.72 9.36 -18.50
N PHE A 15 -10.36 9.92 -17.37
CA PHE A 15 -11.23 10.18 -16.24
C PHE A 15 -11.37 11.69 -16.09
N ASP A 16 -12.61 12.19 -16.14
CA ASP A 16 -12.88 13.61 -15.98
C ASP A 16 -12.98 14.05 -14.52
N ASP A 17 -13.39 13.12 -13.64
CA ASP A 17 -13.64 13.38 -12.22
C ASP A 17 -13.02 12.30 -11.34
N CYS A 18 -11.76 12.50 -10.93
CA CYS A 18 -11.09 11.70 -9.90
C CYS A 18 -11.02 12.52 -8.61
N VAL A 19 -11.62 12.01 -7.53
CA VAL A 19 -11.58 12.71 -6.24
C VAL A 19 -10.33 12.30 -5.46
N ILE A 20 -9.41 13.24 -5.24
CA ILE A 20 -8.21 13.08 -4.43
C ILE A 20 -8.15 14.21 -3.41
N ASP A 21 -7.98 13.85 -2.15
CA ASP A 21 -7.92 14.79 -1.02
C ASP A 21 -9.13 15.76 -0.98
N GLY A 22 -10.30 15.31 -1.50
CA GLY A 22 -11.53 16.07 -1.55
C GLY A 22 -11.67 17.03 -2.74
N ALA A 23 -10.72 17.07 -3.66
CA ALA A 23 -10.76 17.86 -4.90
C ALA A 23 -10.92 16.95 -6.14
N ASN A 24 -11.64 17.47 -7.15
CA ASN A 24 -11.79 16.77 -8.43
C ASN A 24 -10.62 17.07 -9.35
N HIS A 25 -10.05 16.01 -9.91
CA HIS A 25 -8.94 16.07 -10.85
C HIS A 25 -9.23 15.26 -12.10
N LYS A 26 -8.66 15.67 -13.23
CA LYS A 26 -8.60 14.80 -14.42
C LYS A 26 -7.49 13.78 -14.26
N ALA A 27 -7.65 12.63 -14.90
CA ALA A 27 -6.62 11.62 -14.91
C ALA A 27 -6.63 10.79 -16.18
N ILE A 28 -5.46 10.18 -16.46
CA ILE A 28 -5.31 9.17 -17.50
C ILE A 28 -5.01 7.85 -16.84
N GLY A 29 -5.86 6.85 -17.08
CA GLY A 29 -5.61 5.47 -16.67
C GLY A 29 -5.00 4.67 -17.81
N LEU A 30 -3.94 3.93 -17.49
CA LEU A 30 -3.29 2.96 -18.37
C LEU A 30 -3.41 1.59 -17.72
N PHE A 31 -4.06 0.65 -18.41
CA PHE A 31 -4.34 -0.68 -17.86
C PHE A 31 -3.86 -1.74 -18.81
N LYS A 32 -3.23 -2.78 -18.27
CA LYS A 32 -2.84 -3.97 -19.03
C LYS A 32 -3.41 -5.20 -18.36
N THR A 33 -4.04 -6.05 -19.18
CA THR A 33 -4.49 -7.37 -18.76
C THR A 33 -3.80 -8.44 -19.60
N GLU A 34 -3.27 -9.45 -18.93
CA GLU A 34 -2.58 -10.60 -19.54
C GLU A 34 -3.46 -11.85 -19.50
N ASN A 35 -4.52 -11.81 -18.68
CA ASN A 35 -5.46 -12.89 -18.48
C ASN A 35 -6.89 -12.45 -18.85
N ARG A 36 -7.63 -13.36 -19.46
CA ARG A 36 -9.05 -13.17 -19.76
C ARG A 36 -9.86 -14.20 -19.01
N ASP A 37 -10.96 -13.77 -18.43
CA ASP A 37 -11.95 -14.66 -17.85
C ASP A 37 -13.04 -14.99 -18.87
N THR A 38 -13.53 -16.21 -18.82
CA THR A 38 -14.68 -16.63 -19.64
C THR A 38 -15.96 -16.41 -18.83
N TYR A 39 -16.93 -15.74 -19.44
CA TYR A 39 -18.25 -15.53 -18.86
C TYR A 39 -19.36 -15.96 -19.84
N LEU A 40 -20.51 -16.34 -19.28
CA LEU A 40 -21.68 -16.74 -20.04
C LEU A 40 -22.69 -15.61 -20.06
N ASN A 41 -23.11 -15.21 -21.26
CA ASN A 41 -24.25 -14.35 -21.43
C ASN A 41 -25.47 -15.22 -21.82
N VAL A 42 -26.59 -14.96 -21.15
CA VAL A 42 -27.86 -15.62 -21.42
C VAL A 42 -28.76 -14.60 -22.12
N TYR A 43 -29.16 -14.90 -23.31
CA TYR A 43 -30.12 -14.11 -24.07
C TYR A 43 -31.45 -14.86 -24.16
N GLN A 44 -32.53 -14.12 -24.05
CA GLN A 44 -33.87 -14.65 -24.32
C GLN A 44 -34.37 -14.03 -25.60
N GLU A 45 -34.66 -14.89 -26.60
CA GLU A 45 -35.23 -14.49 -27.87
C GLU A 45 -36.37 -15.46 -28.21
N ASP A 46 -37.53 -14.94 -28.51
CA ASP A 46 -38.74 -15.70 -28.89
C ASP A 46 -39.11 -16.86 -27.94
N GLY A 47 -38.93 -16.66 -26.63
CA GLY A 47 -39.24 -17.69 -25.62
C GLY A 47 -38.19 -18.79 -25.44
N ASN A 48 -37.12 -18.76 -26.22
CA ASN A 48 -35.95 -19.62 -26.07
C ASN A 48 -34.81 -18.91 -25.34
N PHE A 49 -33.92 -19.69 -24.70
CA PHE A 49 -32.72 -19.17 -24.07
C PHE A 49 -31.50 -19.61 -24.90
N GLU A 50 -30.68 -18.63 -25.27
CA GLU A 50 -29.39 -18.87 -25.89
C GLU A 50 -28.27 -18.53 -24.86
N ILE A 51 -27.31 -19.44 -24.73
CA ILE A 51 -26.14 -19.25 -23.87
C ILE A 51 -24.91 -19.05 -24.74
N ILE A 52 -24.33 -17.86 -24.68
CA ILE A 52 -23.13 -17.52 -25.44
C ILE A 52 -21.96 -17.36 -24.48
N SER A 53 -20.90 -18.11 -24.74
CA SER A 53 -19.62 -17.94 -24.05
C SER A 53 -18.85 -16.76 -24.65
N ARG A 54 -18.42 -15.84 -23.79
CA ARG A 54 -17.57 -14.70 -24.17
C ARG A 54 -16.34 -14.63 -23.29
N GLN A 55 -15.24 -14.11 -23.83
CA GLN A 55 -14.06 -13.77 -23.08
C GLN A 55 -14.06 -12.28 -22.78
N GLY A 56 -13.70 -11.92 -21.57
CA GLY A 56 -13.62 -10.54 -21.11
C GLY A 56 -12.58 -10.34 -20.04
N ILE A 57 -12.41 -9.10 -19.68
CA ILE A 57 -11.46 -8.68 -18.64
C ILE A 57 -12.16 -8.73 -17.30
N ASN A 58 -11.50 -9.32 -16.32
CA ASN A 58 -11.93 -9.21 -14.94
C ASN A 58 -11.40 -7.92 -14.31
N ILE A 59 -12.28 -6.94 -14.18
CA ILE A 59 -11.93 -5.62 -13.60
C ILE A 59 -11.49 -5.70 -12.13
N ASN A 60 -11.82 -6.80 -11.44
CA ASN A 60 -11.40 -7.03 -10.06
C ASN A 60 -10.00 -7.68 -9.97
N ARG A 61 -9.41 -8.04 -11.11
CA ARG A 61 -8.10 -8.69 -11.21
C ARG A 61 -7.27 -8.10 -12.34
N LEU A 62 -7.06 -6.79 -12.28
CA LEU A 62 -6.12 -6.12 -13.19
C LEU A 62 -4.70 -6.63 -12.92
N ASP A 63 -3.99 -7.01 -13.98
CA ASP A 63 -2.60 -7.46 -13.86
C ASP A 63 -1.68 -6.27 -13.61
N LYS A 64 -1.85 -5.19 -14.38
CA LYS A 64 -1.10 -3.94 -14.26
C LYS A 64 -2.00 -2.73 -14.47
N GLY A 65 -1.80 -1.70 -13.68
CA GLY A 65 -2.53 -0.45 -13.81
C GLY A 65 -1.67 0.74 -13.41
N CYS A 66 -1.98 1.86 -14.02
CA CYS A 66 -1.40 3.15 -13.69
C CYS A 66 -2.47 4.21 -13.87
N ILE A 67 -2.59 5.13 -12.91
CA ILE A 67 -3.41 6.33 -13.05
C ILE A 67 -2.50 7.53 -12.86
N ILE A 68 -2.44 8.38 -13.87
CA ILE A 68 -1.68 9.61 -13.91
C ILE A 68 -2.68 10.74 -13.67
N TYR A 69 -2.53 11.45 -12.56
CA TYR A 69 -3.41 12.55 -12.18
C TYR A 69 -2.88 13.88 -12.68
N ASP A 70 -3.78 14.78 -13.03
CA ASP A 70 -3.46 16.18 -13.33
C ASP A 70 -3.16 16.95 -12.03
N ILE A 71 -2.14 16.51 -11.33
CA ILE A 71 -1.65 17.06 -10.06
C ILE A 71 -0.13 17.11 -10.15
N GLU A 72 0.42 18.31 -10.18
CA GLU A 72 1.87 18.51 -10.11
C GLU A 72 2.33 18.53 -8.64
N ARG A 73 3.35 17.76 -8.35
CA ARG A 73 4.06 17.80 -7.06
C ARG A 73 5.55 17.61 -7.29
N GLY A 74 6.33 18.60 -6.86
CA GLY A 74 7.77 18.59 -7.06
C GLY A 74 8.15 18.69 -8.55
N ASP A 75 8.74 17.64 -9.07
CA ASP A 75 9.27 17.57 -10.42
C ASP A 75 8.45 16.69 -11.39
N GLY A 76 7.18 16.42 -11.07
CA GLY A 76 6.33 15.63 -11.94
C GLY A 76 4.89 15.49 -11.53
N LEU A 77 4.14 14.76 -12.33
CA LEU A 77 2.74 14.42 -12.06
C LEU A 77 2.62 13.31 -11.01
N VAL A 78 1.57 13.38 -10.22
CA VAL A 78 1.24 12.30 -9.28
C VAL A 78 0.73 11.08 -10.05
N VAL A 79 1.31 9.92 -9.73
CA VAL A 79 0.99 8.66 -10.40
C VAL A 79 0.68 7.59 -9.35
N SER A 80 -0.42 6.88 -9.52
CA SER A 80 -0.71 5.65 -8.77
C SER A 80 -0.44 4.45 -9.65
N VAL A 81 0.34 3.48 -9.16
CA VAL A 81 0.70 2.27 -9.90
C VAL A 81 0.25 1.04 -9.13
N VAL A 82 -0.32 0.08 -9.86
CA VAL A 82 -0.65 -1.25 -9.36
C VAL A 82 0.00 -2.29 -10.27
N ASP A 83 0.72 -3.22 -9.67
CA ASP A 83 1.23 -4.41 -10.33
C ASP A 83 0.93 -5.63 -9.46
N ASN A 84 0.06 -6.51 -9.95
CA ASN A 84 -0.36 -7.73 -9.27
C ASN A 84 0.40 -8.97 -9.79
N THR A 85 1.37 -8.79 -10.67
CA THR A 85 2.21 -9.85 -11.19
C THR A 85 3.49 -10.01 -10.35
N ASN A 86 4.30 -11.01 -10.62
CA ASN A 86 5.49 -11.34 -9.82
C ASN A 86 6.49 -10.17 -9.68
N LYS A 87 7.15 -10.07 -8.54
CA LYS A 87 8.14 -9.01 -8.18
C LYS A 87 9.19 -8.72 -9.29
N SER A 88 9.59 -9.70 -10.08
CA SER A 88 10.55 -9.50 -11.19
C SER A 88 9.95 -8.89 -12.46
N GLU A 89 8.65 -8.97 -12.64
CA GLU A 89 7.94 -8.37 -13.78
C GLU A 89 7.52 -6.93 -13.49
N ALA A 90 7.44 -6.56 -12.21
CA ALA A 90 7.11 -5.21 -11.77
C ALA A 90 8.07 -4.16 -12.34
N ARG A 91 9.35 -4.47 -12.38
CA ARG A 91 10.37 -3.52 -12.83
C ARG A 91 10.16 -3.03 -14.26
N TYR A 92 9.80 -3.89 -15.21
CA TYR A 92 9.60 -3.42 -16.57
C TYR A 92 8.40 -2.46 -16.70
N TRP A 93 7.35 -2.64 -15.87
CA TRP A 93 6.18 -1.77 -15.88
C TRP A 93 6.49 -0.40 -15.31
N ILE A 94 7.17 -0.37 -14.18
CA ILE A 94 7.51 0.85 -13.43
C ILE A 94 8.68 1.57 -14.09
N ASP A 95 9.79 0.87 -14.31
CA ASP A 95 11.06 1.48 -14.72
C ASP A 95 11.15 1.67 -16.23
N ASP A 96 10.82 0.60 -17.02
CA ASP A 96 11.07 0.61 -18.46
C ASP A 96 9.90 1.20 -19.26
N PHE A 97 8.66 1.06 -18.80
CA PHE A 97 7.48 1.52 -19.51
C PHE A 97 6.94 2.85 -18.99
N LEU A 98 6.69 2.95 -17.69
CA LEU A 98 6.13 4.16 -17.09
C LEU A 98 7.20 5.22 -16.78
N HIS A 99 8.44 4.81 -16.57
CA HIS A 99 9.54 5.69 -16.11
C HIS A 99 9.17 6.50 -14.87
N VAL A 100 8.45 5.87 -13.94
CA VAL A 100 8.05 6.50 -12.68
C VAL A 100 8.97 6.08 -11.56
N ARG A 101 9.13 6.96 -10.60
CA ARG A 101 9.88 6.69 -9.38
C ARG A 101 9.00 6.81 -8.15
N GLN A 102 9.39 6.14 -7.11
CA GLN A 102 8.72 6.22 -5.84
C GLN A 102 8.84 7.63 -5.26
N ARG A 103 7.72 8.15 -4.73
CA ARG A 103 7.74 9.44 -4.02
C ARG A 103 8.69 9.36 -2.83
N GLN A 104 9.42 10.46 -2.60
CA GLN A 104 10.33 10.63 -1.47
C GLN A 104 9.87 11.79 -0.57
N ASP A 105 8.61 12.20 -0.68
CA ASP A 105 8.05 13.26 0.14
C ASP A 105 7.71 12.78 1.57
N GLU A 106 7.41 13.73 2.42
CA GLU A 106 7.06 13.52 3.83
C GLU A 106 5.89 12.55 4.01
N TYR A 107 4.91 12.62 3.09
CA TYR A 107 3.76 11.71 3.10
C TYR A 107 4.19 10.26 2.93
N PHE A 108 5.02 10.00 1.94
CA PHE A 108 5.54 8.66 1.66
C PHE A 108 6.45 8.15 2.78
N LYS A 109 7.37 9.01 3.27
CA LYS A 109 8.26 8.68 4.39
C LYS A 109 7.45 8.30 5.63
N THR A 110 6.45 9.12 6.00
CA THR A 110 5.56 8.86 7.13
C THR A 110 4.80 7.54 6.97
N GLN A 111 4.25 7.25 5.79
CA GLN A 111 3.56 5.99 5.53
C GLN A 111 4.47 4.77 5.68
N ASN A 112 5.68 4.85 5.18
CA ASN A 112 6.64 3.74 5.23
C ASN A 112 7.04 3.43 6.66
N VAL A 113 7.36 4.44 7.46
CA VAL A 113 7.74 4.22 8.86
C VAL A 113 6.56 3.68 9.67
N LEU A 114 5.36 4.19 9.46
CA LEU A 114 4.16 3.62 10.09
C LEU A 114 3.94 2.15 9.70
N ASN A 115 4.11 1.79 8.42
CA ASN A 115 4.00 0.41 7.97
C ASN A 115 5.08 -0.48 8.60
N MET A 116 6.32 -0.01 8.66
CA MET A 116 7.45 -0.68 9.27
C MET A 116 7.20 -0.92 10.76
N ALA A 117 6.84 0.12 11.52
CA ALA A 117 6.51 0.02 12.94
C ALA A 117 5.38 -0.98 13.19
N LYS A 118 4.31 -0.91 12.39
CA LYS A 118 3.22 -1.89 12.46
C LYS A 118 3.69 -3.31 12.18
N SER A 119 4.54 -3.50 11.16
CA SER A 119 5.06 -4.82 10.79
C SER A 119 5.95 -5.37 11.90
N PHE A 120 6.81 -4.57 12.49
CA PHE A 120 7.60 -4.95 13.65
C PHE A 120 6.71 -5.41 14.81
N ILE A 121 5.78 -4.56 15.27
CA ILE A 121 4.93 -4.85 16.44
C ILE A 121 4.06 -6.09 16.22
N THR A 122 3.56 -6.31 15.00
CA THR A 122 2.62 -7.41 14.74
C THR A 122 3.28 -8.71 14.29
N LYS A 123 4.49 -8.65 13.74
CA LYS A 123 5.18 -9.80 13.16
C LYS A 123 6.56 -10.02 13.75
N GLY A 124 7.42 -8.99 13.78
CA GLY A 124 8.80 -9.11 14.28
C GLY A 124 8.85 -9.38 15.78
N LEU A 125 8.25 -8.50 16.56
CA LEU A 125 8.27 -8.57 18.02
C LEU A 125 7.81 -9.92 18.60
N PRO A 126 6.69 -10.54 18.12
CA PRO A 126 6.24 -11.84 18.64
C PRO A 126 7.13 -13.03 18.25
N GLN A 127 8.10 -12.86 17.37
CA GLN A 127 9.04 -13.93 17.02
C GLN A 127 10.19 -14.04 18.02
N GLU A 128 10.53 -12.94 18.68
CA GLU A 128 11.69 -12.85 19.57
C GLU A 128 11.29 -12.70 21.03
N PHE A 129 10.09 -12.16 21.30
CA PHE A 129 9.62 -11.86 22.66
C PHE A 129 8.22 -12.42 22.91
N GLU A 130 7.99 -12.82 24.16
CA GLU A 130 6.64 -13.18 24.63
C GLU A 130 5.81 -11.91 24.83
N VAL A 131 4.95 -11.60 23.86
CA VAL A 131 4.06 -10.43 23.89
C VAL A 131 2.62 -10.84 23.69
N THR A 132 1.74 -10.26 24.50
CA THR A 132 0.30 -10.46 24.36
C THR A 132 -0.30 -9.60 23.24
N LYS A 133 -1.53 -9.91 22.85
CA LYS A 133 -2.28 -9.04 21.91
C LYS A 133 -2.57 -7.67 22.51
N ALA A 134 -2.68 -7.58 23.83
CA ALA A 134 -2.87 -6.32 24.54
C ALA A 134 -1.61 -5.45 24.45
N ASP A 135 -0.42 -6.03 24.67
CA ASP A 135 0.86 -5.32 24.54
C ASP A 135 1.08 -4.81 23.11
N GLN A 136 0.78 -5.65 22.10
CA GLN A 136 0.84 -5.23 20.70
C GLN A 136 -0.10 -4.05 20.41
N ALA A 137 -1.32 -4.10 20.95
CA ALA A 137 -2.30 -3.03 20.77
C ALA A 137 -1.86 -1.72 21.45
N GLU A 138 -1.25 -1.83 22.63
CA GLU A 138 -0.69 -0.67 23.33
C GLU A 138 0.44 -0.03 22.53
N LEU A 139 1.41 -0.82 22.05
CA LEU A 139 2.51 -0.33 21.22
C LEU A 139 2.02 0.29 19.91
N LEU A 140 1.01 -0.30 19.26
CA LEU A 140 0.40 0.29 18.07
C LEU A 140 -0.27 1.64 18.38
N ASN A 141 -0.96 1.77 19.52
CA ASN A 141 -1.57 3.02 19.94
C ASN A 141 -0.50 4.08 20.27
N LYS A 142 0.55 3.72 21.02
CA LYS A 142 1.70 4.59 21.30
C LYS A 142 2.36 5.08 20.00
N SER A 143 2.55 4.16 19.02
CA SER A 143 3.09 4.53 17.70
C SER A 143 2.25 5.59 17.02
N VAL A 144 0.92 5.40 16.93
CA VAL A 144 0.04 6.38 16.29
C VAL A 144 0.03 7.70 17.06
N GLN A 145 0.09 7.65 18.38
CA GLN A 145 0.10 8.84 19.22
C GLN A 145 1.38 9.65 19.00
N PHE A 146 2.54 9.01 18.98
CA PHE A 146 3.82 9.63 18.65
C PHE A 146 3.74 10.44 17.34
N PHE A 147 3.23 9.81 16.27
CA PHE A 147 3.08 10.49 14.97
C PHE A 147 2.03 11.61 14.94
N LYS A 148 1.13 11.66 15.91
CA LYS A 148 0.13 12.75 16.00
C LYS A 148 0.61 13.94 16.82
N GLU A 149 1.53 13.71 17.74
CA GLU A 149 2.02 14.71 18.68
C GLU A 149 3.29 15.41 18.22
N LYS A 150 4.03 14.78 17.30
CA LYS A 150 5.31 15.28 16.78
C LYS A 150 5.13 15.86 15.39
N ASP A 151 5.85 16.93 15.10
CA ASP A 151 5.95 17.53 13.75
C ASP A 151 7.08 16.87 12.93
N GLU A 152 8.10 16.33 13.63
CA GLU A 152 9.24 15.64 13.04
C GLU A 152 9.36 14.22 13.60
N PHE A 153 9.69 13.29 12.72
CA PHE A 153 10.07 11.93 13.09
C PHE A 153 11.57 11.86 13.34
N SER A 154 11.94 11.16 14.39
CA SER A 154 13.29 10.66 14.63
C SER A 154 13.21 9.20 15.03
N ILE A 155 14.00 8.34 14.37
CA ILE A 155 14.01 6.91 14.64
C ILE A 155 14.47 6.61 16.07
N GLU A 156 15.43 7.41 16.57
CA GLU A 156 15.95 7.30 17.94
C GLU A 156 14.89 7.70 18.97
N GLU A 157 14.19 8.83 18.75
CA GLU A 157 13.09 9.25 19.64
C GLU A 157 11.95 8.24 19.62
N PHE A 158 11.57 7.73 18.44
CA PHE A 158 10.54 6.71 18.33
C PHE A 158 10.91 5.44 19.10
N ALA A 159 12.14 4.97 18.96
CA ALA A 159 12.61 3.81 19.68
C ALA A 159 12.57 4.03 21.21
N ASN A 160 13.01 5.19 21.69
CA ASN A 160 13.06 5.49 23.12
C ASN A 160 11.68 5.77 23.73
N GLU A 161 10.78 6.45 23.02
CA GLU A 161 9.47 6.85 23.56
C GLU A 161 8.38 5.78 23.36
N VAL A 162 8.47 4.96 22.30
CA VAL A 162 7.45 3.98 21.96
C VAL A 162 7.85 2.56 22.36
N ILE A 163 9.09 2.17 22.05
CA ILE A 163 9.60 0.81 22.32
C ILE A 163 10.10 0.68 23.76
N GLU A 164 10.82 1.69 24.26
CA GLU A 164 11.29 1.87 25.65
C GLU A 164 12.33 0.85 26.12
N GLN A 165 12.15 -0.45 25.86
CA GLN A 165 12.99 -1.52 26.38
C GLN A 165 14.27 -1.68 25.54
N PRO A 166 15.49 -1.62 26.12
CA PRO A 166 16.74 -1.65 25.34
C PRO A 166 16.89 -2.90 24.45
N GLU A 167 16.53 -4.07 24.94
CA GLU A 167 16.59 -5.32 24.17
C GLU A 167 15.65 -5.31 22.97
N VAL A 168 14.45 -4.72 23.12
CA VAL A 168 13.47 -4.58 22.05
C VAL A 168 13.90 -3.49 21.07
N ILE A 169 14.59 -2.45 21.51
CA ILE A 169 15.18 -1.41 20.63
C ILE A 169 16.25 -2.01 19.72
N GLU A 170 17.10 -2.91 20.23
CA GLU A 170 18.09 -3.61 19.39
C GLU A 170 17.41 -4.46 18.31
N SER A 171 16.39 -5.23 18.69
CA SER A 171 15.58 -6.01 17.74
C SER A 171 14.87 -5.11 16.72
N PHE A 172 14.30 -3.98 17.15
CA PHE A 172 13.68 -3.01 16.28
C PHE A 172 14.66 -2.45 15.24
N ASN A 173 15.87 -2.07 15.66
CA ASN A 173 16.89 -1.54 14.76
C ASN A 173 17.34 -2.60 13.73
N SER A 174 17.50 -3.85 14.15
CA SER A 174 17.79 -4.96 13.24
C SER A 174 16.65 -5.16 12.23
N PHE A 175 15.41 -5.20 12.72
CA PHE A 175 14.23 -5.31 11.88
C PHE A 175 14.10 -4.16 10.87
N CYS A 176 14.44 -2.92 11.26
CA CYS A 176 14.43 -1.78 10.36
C CYS A 176 15.37 -1.98 9.17
N ASN A 177 16.58 -2.50 9.41
CA ASN A 177 17.54 -2.77 8.35
C ASN A 177 17.04 -3.87 7.39
N ASP A 178 16.51 -4.95 7.93
CA ASP A 178 15.98 -6.06 7.13
C ASP A 178 14.76 -5.62 6.32
N TYR A 179 13.87 -4.84 6.94
CA TYR A 179 12.68 -4.29 6.29
C TYR A 179 13.05 -3.36 5.12
N GLN A 180 14.05 -2.50 5.29
CA GLN A 180 14.54 -1.63 4.23
C GLN A 180 15.08 -2.45 3.04
N GLN A 181 15.84 -3.50 3.31
CA GLN A 181 16.39 -4.39 2.27
C GLN A 181 15.28 -5.19 1.55
N GLU A 182 14.33 -5.74 2.30
CA GLU A 182 13.23 -6.54 1.73
C GLU A 182 12.33 -5.71 0.82
N HIS A 183 12.08 -4.45 1.19
CA HIS A 183 11.16 -3.58 0.48
C HIS A 183 11.84 -2.61 -0.49
N ASP A 184 13.16 -2.68 -0.66
CA ASP A 184 13.96 -1.75 -1.48
C ASP A 184 13.66 -0.27 -1.11
N LEU A 185 13.62 0.00 0.19
CA LEU A 185 13.31 1.31 0.78
C LEU A 185 14.53 1.89 1.48
N ARG A 186 14.61 3.21 1.47
CA ARG A 186 15.52 3.95 2.35
C ARG A 186 14.69 4.78 3.33
N ILE A 187 14.83 4.49 4.61
CA ILE A 187 14.23 5.25 5.69
C ILE A 187 15.29 6.22 6.21
N GLU A 188 14.98 7.50 6.19
CA GLU A 188 15.83 8.53 6.75
C GLU A 188 15.70 8.54 8.28
N ASP A 189 16.79 8.88 8.97
CA ASP A 189 16.82 8.90 10.43
C ASP A 189 15.87 9.96 11.02
N SER A 190 15.62 11.04 10.26
CA SER A 190 14.67 12.10 10.61
C SER A 190 14.01 12.74 9.37
N PHE A 191 12.77 13.15 9.51
CA PHE A 191 12.01 13.86 8.47
C PHE A 191 10.74 14.48 9.07
N SER A 192 10.18 15.49 8.39
CA SER A 192 8.91 16.10 8.79
C SER A 192 7.74 15.14 8.62
N ILE A 193 6.87 15.04 9.63
CA ILE A 193 5.71 14.15 9.63
C ILE A 193 4.59 14.73 8.78
N SER A 194 3.97 13.91 7.95
CA SER A 194 2.77 14.28 7.19
C SER A 194 1.49 13.90 7.93
N ASP A 195 0.75 14.88 8.41
CA ASP A 195 -0.57 14.71 9.05
C ASP A 195 -1.55 13.91 8.19
N ALA A 196 -1.54 14.14 6.88
CA ALA A 196 -2.42 13.44 5.95
C ALA A 196 -2.12 11.93 5.92
N ALA A 197 -0.83 11.55 5.93
CA ALA A 197 -0.40 10.17 6.00
C ALA A 197 -0.79 9.52 7.33
N VAL A 198 -0.61 10.22 8.44
CA VAL A 198 -0.99 9.74 9.79
C VAL A 198 -2.49 9.50 9.87
N LYS A 199 -3.33 10.44 9.43
CA LYS A 199 -4.80 10.31 9.42
C LYS A 199 -5.25 9.10 8.59
N GLN A 200 -4.65 8.88 7.43
CA GLN A 200 -4.98 7.75 6.57
C GLN A 200 -4.60 6.41 7.23
N LYS A 201 -3.39 6.31 7.77
CA LYS A 201 -2.86 5.07 8.35
C LYS A 201 -3.44 4.72 9.71
N ALA A 202 -3.77 5.70 10.54
CA ALA A 202 -4.32 5.49 11.88
C ALA A 202 -5.53 4.55 11.91
N ARG A 203 -6.35 4.55 10.85
CA ARG A 203 -7.48 3.62 10.70
C ARG A 203 -7.03 2.16 10.63
N SER A 204 -5.91 1.90 9.95
CA SER A 204 -5.37 0.54 9.80
C SER A 204 -4.75 -0.02 11.07
N PHE A 205 -4.36 0.83 12.01
CA PHE A 205 -3.85 0.43 13.33
C PHE A 205 -4.98 -0.03 14.26
N LYS A 206 -6.16 0.61 14.16
CA LYS A 206 -7.35 0.22 14.95
C LYS A 206 -7.95 -1.14 14.54
N SER A 207 -7.77 -1.57 13.31
CA SER A 207 -8.38 -2.80 12.78
C SER A 207 -7.64 -4.10 13.13
N VAL A 208 -6.51 -4.03 13.83
CA VAL A 208 -5.69 -5.19 14.18
C VAL A 208 -6.21 -5.94 15.40
N ILE A 209 -7.05 -5.31 16.22
CA ILE A 209 -7.68 -5.98 17.37
C ILE A 209 -8.95 -6.69 16.90
N LYS A 210 -8.80 -7.89 16.31
CA LYS A 210 -9.88 -8.85 16.24
C LYS A 210 -9.97 -9.53 17.61
N LEU A 211 -10.86 -9.05 18.46
CA LEU A 211 -11.27 -9.79 19.64
C LEU A 211 -11.87 -11.11 19.17
N ASP A 212 -11.49 -12.18 19.84
CA ASP A 212 -12.05 -13.50 19.59
C ASP A 212 -13.57 -13.42 19.79
N LYS A 213 -14.34 -14.20 18.99
CA LYS A 213 -15.82 -14.14 18.95
C LYS A 213 -16.52 -14.32 20.29
N ASN A 214 -15.79 -14.66 21.33
CA ASN A 214 -16.29 -14.94 22.68
C ASN A 214 -16.16 -13.79 23.69
N PHE A 215 -15.64 -12.62 23.27
CA PHE A 215 -15.57 -11.45 24.14
C PHE A 215 -16.73 -10.49 23.85
N HIS A 216 -17.71 -10.46 24.74
CA HIS A 216 -18.71 -9.41 24.78
C HIS A 216 -18.29 -8.39 25.83
N ILE A 217 -18.00 -7.15 25.39
CA ILE A 217 -17.87 -5.99 26.29
C ILE A 217 -19.28 -5.42 26.48
N TYR A 218 -19.79 -5.47 27.69
CA TYR A 218 -21.02 -4.80 28.12
C TYR A 218 -20.72 -3.39 28.60
#